data_ab411b56eedc6fcfe8d65ab44151f52e
#
_entry.id   ab411b56eedc6fcfe8d65ab44151f52e
#
_cell.length_a   1.000
_cell.length_b   1.000
_cell.length_c   1.000
_cell.angle_alpha   90.00
_cell.angle_beta   90.00
_cell.angle_gamma   90.00
#
_symmetry.space_group_name_H-M   'P 1'
#
loop_
_entity.id
_entity.type
_entity.pdbx_description
1 polymer ?
#
loop_
_entity_poly.entity_id
_entity_poly.type
_entity_poly.pdbx_seq_one_letter_code
_entity_poly.pdbx_strand_id
1 'polypeptide(L)'
;MVDPKKQFHGVFGFPVTPFKDDLSLDIAALEKNVDWMAKHPFCAMVATGGTGEVYSMTPEESIEAVRVTVKAVKGRMPVVAGVGYNSTMACHMARKMEKAGAAALLVMPPYYINAPEAGMIAYFKTINDACGLPLSFYTRDWAAFTPAQVGRLCDAVPNLKMWKDGQGDMRKYQRIMQTVGDRLAWIGGIGDDCAPGYFAIGCQAYTSSISNISPKMSLAIGAAGLSGDRAAMNALMAKYVHPLYALRDRMKGYEVSIMKSAMDMIPGLRGGPVRPPLVNTSKADLADLKKLMKLYAAYDK
;
A
#
# COMPACT_ATOMS: atom_id res chain seq x y z
N MET A 1 -3.90 -0.61 23.31
CA MET A 1 -3.41 -0.55 21.91
C MET A 1 -3.03 -1.95 21.48
N VAL A 2 -3.47 -2.37 20.28
CA VAL A 2 -3.10 -3.68 19.75
C VAL A 2 -1.62 -3.63 19.35
N ASP A 3 -0.85 -4.68 19.65
CA ASP A 3 0.55 -4.80 19.24
C ASP A 3 0.61 -4.85 17.70
N PRO A 4 1.20 -3.84 17.01
CA PRO A 4 1.26 -3.83 15.55
C PRO A 4 1.93 -5.05 14.94
N LYS A 5 2.88 -5.67 15.65
CA LYS A 5 3.55 -6.89 15.19
C LYS A 5 2.61 -8.08 15.11
N LYS A 6 1.66 -8.19 16.04
CA LYS A 6 0.67 -9.28 16.05
C LYS A 6 -0.50 -9.00 15.12
N GLN A 7 -0.83 -7.71 14.94
CA GLN A 7 -1.98 -7.30 14.14
C GLN A 7 -1.71 -7.31 12.64
N PHE A 8 -0.50 -6.91 12.22
CA PHE A 8 -0.16 -6.70 10.81
C PHE A 8 0.61 -7.88 10.21
N HIS A 9 0.05 -9.07 10.31
CA HIS A 9 0.52 -10.28 9.63
C HIS A 9 -0.38 -10.60 8.44
N GLY A 10 0.21 -10.95 7.29
CA GLY A 10 -0.53 -11.35 6.10
C GLY A 10 -0.57 -10.26 5.01
N VAL A 11 -1.74 -10.02 4.44
CA VAL A 11 -1.89 -9.17 3.27
C VAL A 11 -2.52 -7.83 3.62
N PHE A 12 -1.84 -6.75 3.24
CA PHE A 12 -2.43 -5.42 3.26
C PHE A 12 -3.16 -5.16 1.95
N GLY A 13 -4.46 -4.85 2.02
CA GLY A 13 -5.22 -4.35 0.88
C GLY A 13 -4.91 -2.88 0.61
N PHE A 14 -4.65 -2.54 -0.66
CA PHE A 14 -4.32 -1.17 -1.09
C PHE A 14 -5.36 -0.67 -2.08
N PRO A 15 -6.51 -0.15 -1.63
CA PRO A 15 -7.54 0.35 -2.53
C PRO A 15 -7.03 1.50 -3.40
N VAL A 16 -7.44 1.51 -4.66
CA VAL A 16 -7.35 2.70 -5.51
C VAL A 16 -8.33 3.76 -5.01
N THR A 17 -8.04 5.03 -5.29
CA THR A 17 -8.98 6.13 -5.06
C THR A 17 -9.70 6.45 -6.36
N PRO A 18 -11.00 6.15 -6.49
CA PRO A 18 -11.75 6.45 -7.71
C PRO A 18 -12.01 7.95 -7.83
N PHE A 19 -11.88 8.43 -9.06
CA PHE A 19 -12.28 9.79 -9.44
C PHE A 19 -13.42 9.73 -10.45
N LYS A 20 -14.27 10.74 -10.45
CA LYS A 20 -15.29 10.96 -11.49
C LYS A 20 -14.62 11.44 -12.79
N ASP A 21 -15.41 11.54 -13.86
CA ASP A 21 -14.90 11.97 -15.16
C ASP A 21 -14.43 13.44 -15.16
N ASP A 22 -14.95 14.26 -14.24
CA ASP A 22 -14.49 15.62 -13.96
C ASP A 22 -13.27 15.68 -13.02
N LEU A 23 -12.69 14.53 -12.68
CA LEU A 23 -11.57 14.33 -11.78
C LEU A 23 -11.85 14.67 -10.31
N SER A 24 -13.10 14.96 -9.92
CA SER A 24 -13.45 15.06 -8.50
C SER A 24 -13.44 13.68 -7.82
N LEU A 25 -13.26 13.65 -6.50
CA LEU A 25 -13.27 12.41 -5.71
C LEU A 25 -14.63 11.70 -5.80
N ASP A 26 -14.64 10.42 -6.17
CA ASP A 26 -15.86 9.59 -6.20
C ASP A 26 -16.02 8.83 -4.89
N ILE A 27 -16.59 9.50 -3.90
CA ILE A 27 -16.84 8.97 -2.55
C ILE A 27 -17.69 7.70 -2.58
N ALA A 28 -18.74 7.68 -3.42
CA ALA A 28 -19.67 6.55 -3.48
C ALA A 28 -18.99 5.29 -4.05
N ALA A 29 -18.18 5.46 -5.09
CA ALA A 29 -17.39 4.38 -5.65
C ALA A 29 -16.33 3.89 -4.65
N LEU A 30 -15.64 4.80 -3.95
CA LEU A 30 -14.65 4.44 -2.94
C LEU A 30 -15.27 3.60 -1.81
N GLU A 31 -16.41 4.05 -1.26
CA GLU A 31 -17.12 3.32 -0.19
C GLU A 31 -17.50 1.90 -0.65
N LYS A 32 -18.02 1.78 -1.87
CA LYS A 32 -18.43 0.49 -2.45
C LYS A 32 -17.25 -0.44 -2.71
N ASN A 33 -16.17 0.07 -3.29
CA ASN A 33 -14.96 -0.69 -3.58
C ASN A 33 -14.32 -1.22 -2.29
N VAL A 34 -14.19 -0.35 -1.29
CA VAL A 34 -13.62 -0.73 0.01
C VAL A 34 -14.51 -1.73 0.74
N ASP A 35 -15.83 -1.57 0.75
CA ASP A 35 -16.74 -2.54 1.35
C ASP A 35 -16.63 -3.92 0.68
N TRP A 36 -16.47 -3.95 -0.66
CA TRP A 36 -16.25 -5.18 -1.39
C TRP A 36 -14.93 -5.86 -1.01
N MET A 37 -13.83 -5.12 -0.99
CA MET A 37 -12.52 -5.65 -0.57
C MET A 37 -12.56 -6.15 0.88
N ALA A 38 -13.17 -5.41 1.78
CA ALA A 38 -13.21 -5.69 3.21
C ALA A 38 -14.08 -6.90 3.60
N LYS A 39 -14.74 -7.57 2.65
CA LYS A 39 -15.36 -8.89 2.86
C LYS A 39 -14.32 -10.01 2.96
N HIS A 40 -13.07 -9.71 2.65
CA HIS A 40 -11.96 -10.66 2.67
C HIS A 40 -11.01 -10.35 3.84
N PRO A 41 -10.33 -11.37 4.41
CA PRO A 41 -9.56 -11.22 5.65
C PRO A 41 -8.17 -10.60 5.42
N PHE A 42 -8.13 -9.38 4.90
CA PHE A 42 -6.90 -8.60 4.88
C PHE A 42 -6.50 -8.21 6.31
N CYS A 43 -5.18 -8.16 6.60
CA CYS A 43 -4.69 -7.75 7.91
C CYS A 43 -4.90 -6.24 8.16
N ALA A 44 -4.96 -5.43 7.11
CA ALA A 44 -5.30 -4.02 7.14
C ALA A 44 -5.72 -3.51 5.75
N MET A 45 -6.42 -2.37 5.73
CA MET A 45 -6.71 -1.60 4.52
C MET A 45 -5.87 -0.32 4.54
N VAL A 46 -5.10 -0.06 3.48
CA VAL A 46 -4.24 1.13 3.40
C VAL A 46 -4.89 2.18 2.51
N ALA A 47 -5.55 3.14 3.13
CA ALA A 47 -6.13 4.28 2.42
C ALA A 47 -5.06 5.29 2.03
N THR A 48 -5.21 5.90 0.87
CA THR A 48 -4.35 6.98 0.40
C THR A 48 -2.84 6.64 0.40
N GLY A 49 -2.53 5.37 0.08
CA GLY A 49 -1.17 4.96 -0.24
C GLY A 49 -0.76 5.36 -1.66
N GLY A 50 0.36 4.84 -2.16
CA GLY A 50 0.80 5.05 -3.55
C GLY A 50 -0.25 4.58 -4.57
N THR A 51 -0.77 3.37 -4.42
CA THR A 51 -1.88 2.84 -5.25
C THR A 51 -3.14 3.70 -5.14
N GLY A 52 -3.37 4.34 -3.98
CA GLY A 52 -4.49 5.24 -3.75
C GLY A 52 -4.24 6.68 -4.21
N GLU A 53 -3.19 6.93 -5.00
CA GLU A 53 -2.87 8.23 -5.62
C GLU A 53 -2.78 9.40 -4.61
N VAL A 54 -2.20 9.17 -3.42
CA VAL A 54 -2.02 10.25 -2.42
C VAL A 54 -1.35 11.49 -3.01
N TYR A 55 -0.41 11.31 -3.92
CA TYR A 55 0.33 12.36 -4.59
C TYR A 55 -0.52 13.21 -5.57
N SER A 56 -1.71 12.75 -5.92
CA SER A 56 -2.66 13.45 -6.82
C SER A 56 -3.83 14.09 -6.06
N MET A 57 -3.82 14.02 -4.71
CA MET A 57 -4.91 14.53 -3.88
C MET A 57 -4.47 15.71 -3.02
N THR A 58 -5.42 16.59 -2.71
CA THR A 58 -5.21 17.56 -1.64
C THR A 58 -5.21 16.86 -0.27
N PRO A 59 -4.65 17.48 0.78
CA PRO A 59 -4.76 16.94 2.14
C PRO A 59 -6.21 16.67 2.57
N GLU A 60 -7.14 17.55 2.21
CA GLU A 60 -8.56 17.44 2.54
C GLU A 60 -9.22 16.26 1.83
N GLU A 61 -8.93 16.05 0.54
CA GLU A 61 -9.38 14.87 -0.20
C GLU A 61 -8.83 13.58 0.40
N SER A 62 -7.56 13.57 0.80
CA SER A 62 -6.92 12.42 1.45
C SER A 62 -7.58 12.10 2.82
N ILE A 63 -7.84 13.12 3.62
CA ILE A 63 -8.54 12.98 4.91
C ILE A 63 -9.95 12.42 4.70
N GLU A 64 -10.67 12.93 3.71
CA GLU A 64 -12.01 12.45 3.37
C GLU A 64 -11.98 10.99 2.87
N ALA A 65 -11.04 10.62 2.01
CA ALA A 65 -10.87 9.25 1.54
C ALA A 65 -10.57 8.27 2.69
N VAL A 66 -9.76 8.68 3.67
CA VAL A 66 -9.52 7.89 4.89
C VAL A 66 -10.80 7.74 5.70
N ARG A 67 -11.56 8.82 5.92
CA ARG A 67 -12.83 8.79 6.66
C ARG A 67 -13.83 7.82 6.01
N VAL A 68 -13.95 7.87 4.69
CA VAL A 68 -14.82 6.96 3.92
C VAL A 68 -14.33 5.52 4.04
N THR A 69 -13.03 5.28 3.94
CA THR A 69 -12.44 3.94 4.08
C THR A 69 -12.71 3.37 5.48
N VAL A 70 -12.50 4.14 6.54
CA VAL A 70 -12.80 3.71 7.93
C VAL A 70 -14.27 3.36 8.08
N LYS A 71 -15.17 4.18 7.55
CA LYS A 71 -16.61 3.89 7.55
C LYS A 71 -16.95 2.61 6.79
N ALA A 72 -16.34 2.41 5.61
CA ALA A 72 -16.64 1.29 4.73
C ALA A 72 -16.13 -0.06 5.27
N VAL A 73 -14.99 -0.09 5.96
CA VAL A 73 -14.49 -1.34 6.58
C VAL A 73 -15.33 -1.81 7.75
N LYS A 74 -16.14 -0.94 8.38
CA LYS A 74 -17.09 -1.29 9.46
C LYS A 74 -16.43 -2.08 10.59
N GLY A 75 -15.21 -1.74 10.98
CA GLY A 75 -14.47 -2.44 12.04
C GLY A 75 -13.94 -3.84 11.69
N ARG A 76 -14.12 -4.33 10.46
CA ARG A 76 -13.64 -5.67 10.03
C ARG A 76 -12.11 -5.79 10.04
N MET A 77 -11.41 -4.69 9.85
CA MET A 77 -9.95 -4.61 9.90
C MET A 77 -9.51 -3.17 10.20
N PRO A 78 -8.25 -2.96 10.67
CA PRO A 78 -7.70 -1.62 10.84
C PRO A 78 -7.49 -0.91 9.51
N VAL A 79 -7.58 0.43 9.53
CA VAL A 79 -7.22 1.29 8.40
C VAL A 79 -5.90 1.98 8.70
N VAL A 80 -4.95 1.82 7.79
CA VAL A 80 -3.68 2.55 7.79
C VAL A 80 -3.80 3.71 6.81
N ALA A 81 -3.48 4.92 7.24
CA ALA A 81 -3.64 6.12 6.42
C ALA A 81 -2.30 6.64 5.89
N GLY A 82 -2.21 6.90 4.59
CA GLY A 82 -1.03 7.51 3.98
C GLY A 82 -0.92 8.99 4.32
N VAL A 83 0.22 9.40 4.86
CA VAL A 83 0.56 10.81 5.13
C VAL A 83 1.91 11.14 4.51
N GLY A 84 2.12 12.41 4.13
CA GLY A 84 3.37 12.78 3.49
C GLY A 84 3.49 14.28 3.24
N TYR A 85 4.22 14.64 2.19
CA TYR A 85 4.57 15.99 1.80
C TYR A 85 5.57 16.65 2.77
N ASN A 86 5.44 17.95 3.05
CA ASN A 86 6.24 18.62 4.07
C ASN A 86 5.73 18.30 5.49
N SER A 87 6.53 18.57 6.51
CA SER A 87 6.21 18.26 7.90
C SER A 87 4.92 18.90 8.40
N THR A 88 4.64 20.15 8.01
CA THR A 88 3.41 20.86 8.40
C THR A 88 2.16 20.17 7.88
N MET A 89 2.16 19.81 6.58
CA MET A 89 1.04 19.08 5.96
C MET A 89 0.91 17.67 6.54
N ALA A 90 2.02 16.94 6.69
CA ALA A 90 2.00 15.60 7.26
C ALA A 90 1.42 15.59 8.68
N CYS A 91 1.79 16.56 9.53
CA CYS A 91 1.23 16.71 10.89
C CYS A 91 -0.25 17.09 10.88
N HIS A 92 -0.66 17.97 9.96
CA HIS A 92 -2.08 18.31 9.79
C HIS A 92 -2.89 17.06 9.41
N MET A 93 -2.46 16.34 8.38
CA MET A 93 -3.09 15.10 7.94
C MET A 93 -3.12 14.05 9.06
N ALA A 94 -2.00 13.83 9.76
CA ALA A 94 -1.90 12.87 10.86
C ALA A 94 -2.98 13.09 11.93
N ARG A 95 -3.10 14.33 12.44
CA ARG A 95 -4.13 14.70 13.45
C ARG A 95 -5.56 14.48 12.95
N LYS A 96 -5.82 14.80 11.68
CA LYS A 96 -7.16 14.65 11.10
C LYS A 96 -7.50 13.20 10.81
N MET A 97 -6.54 12.40 10.33
CA MET A 97 -6.73 10.98 10.04
C MET A 97 -6.88 10.15 11.32
N GLU A 98 -6.17 10.52 12.41
CA GLU A 98 -6.40 9.95 13.73
C GLU A 98 -7.86 10.19 14.19
N LYS A 99 -8.35 11.43 14.07
CA LYS A 99 -9.75 11.77 14.38
C LYS A 99 -10.76 11.08 13.46
N ALA A 100 -10.36 10.76 12.23
CA ALA A 100 -11.18 10.00 11.28
C ALA A 100 -11.22 8.50 11.59
N GLY A 101 -10.44 8.01 12.56
CA GLY A 101 -10.44 6.61 13.01
C GLY A 101 -9.37 5.74 12.35
N ALA A 102 -8.33 6.32 11.74
CA ALA A 102 -7.17 5.56 11.30
C ALA A 102 -6.50 4.86 12.50
N ALA A 103 -6.05 3.64 12.30
CA ALA A 103 -5.39 2.82 13.32
C ALA A 103 -3.85 2.97 13.31
N ALA A 104 -3.28 3.43 12.20
CA ALA A 104 -1.86 3.67 12.01
C ALA A 104 -1.63 4.61 10.82
N LEU A 105 -0.41 5.13 10.70
CA LEU A 105 0.00 5.97 9.56
C LEU A 105 1.07 5.28 8.72
N LEU A 106 0.92 5.35 7.40
CA LEU A 106 1.98 5.06 6.43
C LEU A 106 2.63 6.38 6.03
N VAL A 107 3.82 6.64 6.55
CA VAL A 107 4.53 7.90 6.32
C VAL A 107 5.37 7.81 5.06
N MET A 108 5.00 8.60 4.05
CA MET A 108 5.76 8.78 2.81
C MET A 108 6.99 9.65 3.08
N PRO A 109 8.12 9.39 2.40
CA PRO A 109 9.25 10.33 2.44
C PRO A 109 8.84 11.69 1.86
N PRO A 110 9.46 12.79 2.32
CA PRO A 110 9.27 14.11 1.71
C PRO A 110 9.61 14.08 0.22
N TYR A 111 8.81 14.78 -0.56
CA TYR A 111 9.00 14.85 -2.02
C TYR A 111 10.13 15.83 -2.39
N TYR A 112 10.84 15.54 -3.47
CA TYR A 112 11.82 16.37 -4.19
C TYR A 112 13.21 16.43 -3.54
N ILE A 113 13.34 16.68 -2.26
CA ILE A 113 14.67 16.87 -1.60
C ILE A 113 15.14 15.59 -0.95
N ASN A 114 16.39 15.20 -1.24
CA ASN A 114 17.09 14.14 -0.53
C ASN A 114 17.57 14.67 0.82
N ALA A 115 16.78 14.44 1.85
CA ALA A 115 17.10 14.94 3.18
C ALA A 115 18.20 14.08 3.85
N PRO A 116 19.13 14.72 4.61
CA PRO A 116 20.07 13.97 5.44
C PRO A 116 19.36 13.25 6.58
N GLU A 117 20.03 12.24 7.16
CA GLU A 117 19.46 11.41 8.23
C GLU A 117 18.85 12.23 9.38
N ALA A 118 19.57 13.25 9.87
CA ALA A 118 19.08 14.12 10.94
C ALA A 118 17.76 14.81 10.58
N GLY A 119 17.63 15.26 9.34
CA GLY A 119 16.39 15.86 8.82
C GLY A 119 15.25 14.85 8.75
N MET A 120 15.52 13.61 8.36
CA MET A 120 14.53 12.53 8.34
C MET A 120 14.08 12.14 9.75
N ILE A 121 15.02 12.05 10.71
CA ILE A 121 14.68 11.81 12.12
C ILE A 121 13.78 12.94 12.64
N ALA A 122 14.14 14.20 12.38
CA ALA A 122 13.33 15.35 12.79
C ALA A 122 11.92 15.33 12.14
N TYR A 123 11.82 14.99 10.85
CA TYR A 123 10.55 14.84 10.14
C TYR A 123 9.63 13.80 10.79
N PHE A 124 10.15 12.60 11.04
CA PHE A 124 9.38 11.53 11.69
C PHE A 124 9.02 11.85 13.13
N LYS A 125 9.96 12.47 13.89
CA LYS A 125 9.70 12.92 15.25
C LYS A 125 8.57 13.95 15.30
N THR A 126 8.57 14.91 14.38
CA THR A 126 7.53 15.94 14.31
C THR A 126 6.14 15.31 14.05
N ILE A 127 6.06 14.29 13.20
CA ILE A 127 4.81 13.55 12.95
C ILE A 127 4.41 12.71 14.16
N ASN A 128 5.38 12.04 14.80
CA ASN A 128 5.18 11.27 16.03
C ASN A 128 4.57 12.13 17.15
N ASP A 129 5.08 13.34 17.30
CA ASP A 129 4.62 14.28 18.34
C ASP A 129 3.26 14.92 17.98
N ALA A 130 2.82 14.80 16.73
CA ALA A 130 1.56 15.37 16.26
C ALA A 130 0.33 14.47 16.48
N CYS A 131 0.51 13.17 16.67
CA CYS A 131 -0.57 12.19 16.86
C CYS A 131 -0.11 11.03 17.75
N GLY A 132 -1.08 10.25 18.27
CA GLY A 132 -0.82 9.05 19.09
C GLY A 132 -0.71 7.75 18.31
N LEU A 133 -0.78 7.79 16.98
CA LEU A 133 -0.86 6.59 16.15
C LEU A 133 0.50 5.91 15.94
N PRO A 134 0.54 4.57 15.82
CA PRO A 134 1.71 3.86 15.30
C PRO A 134 2.06 4.33 13.90
N LEU A 135 3.36 4.47 13.63
CA LEU A 135 3.90 4.89 12.35
C LEU A 135 4.51 3.70 11.61
N SER A 136 4.28 3.65 10.30
CA SER A 136 5.02 2.84 9.34
C SER A 136 5.87 3.75 8.48
N PHE A 137 7.17 3.55 8.43
CA PHE A 137 7.99 4.21 7.43
C PHE A 137 7.87 3.48 6.08
N TYR A 138 7.75 4.23 5.01
CA TYR A 138 7.82 3.72 3.65
C TYR A 138 9.13 4.15 3.00
N THR A 139 10.05 3.20 2.80
CA THR A 139 11.27 3.46 2.01
C THR A 139 10.92 3.49 0.54
N ARG A 140 11.22 4.58 -0.15
CA ARG A 140 10.99 4.72 -1.57
C ARG A 140 12.03 5.64 -2.19
N ASP A 141 12.45 5.34 -3.41
CA ASP A 141 13.37 6.14 -4.20
C ASP A 141 14.63 6.52 -3.39
N TRP A 142 14.89 7.81 -3.18
CA TRP A 142 16.05 8.29 -2.44
C TRP A 142 16.04 7.94 -0.93
N ALA A 143 14.87 7.71 -0.35
CA ALA A 143 14.72 7.43 1.08
C ALA A 143 15.11 5.99 1.42
N ALA A 144 16.37 5.66 1.16
CA ALA A 144 16.98 4.37 1.42
C ALA A 144 17.96 4.47 2.59
N PHE A 145 17.74 3.66 3.64
CA PHE A 145 18.49 3.72 4.89
C PHE A 145 19.43 2.53 5.07
N THR A 146 20.53 2.74 5.76
CA THR A 146 21.39 1.68 6.26
C THR A 146 20.80 1.04 7.52
N PRO A 147 21.19 -0.18 7.90
CA PRO A 147 20.72 -0.81 9.14
C PRO A 147 20.93 0.07 10.39
N ALA A 148 22.10 0.71 10.52
CA ALA A 148 22.40 1.60 11.66
C ALA A 148 21.49 2.83 11.71
N GLN A 149 21.16 3.42 10.56
CA GLN A 149 20.24 4.56 10.48
C GLN A 149 18.82 4.16 10.89
N VAL A 150 18.35 2.97 10.50
CA VAL A 150 17.03 2.47 10.94
C VAL A 150 17.01 2.28 12.46
N GLY A 151 18.08 1.74 13.04
CA GLY A 151 18.22 1.63 14.50
C GLY A 151 18.06 2.98 15.20
N ARG A 152 18.82 3.99 14.76
CA ARG A 152 18.74 5.35 15.34
C ARG A 152 17.35 6.00 15.14
N LEU A 153 16.71 5.75 14.00
CA LEU A 153 15.35 6.25 13.77
C LEU A 153 14.36 5.61 14.76
N CYS A 154 14.47 4.30 15.02
CA CYS A 154 13.66 3.63 16.02
C CYS A 154 13.92 4.15 17.45
N ASP A 155 15.16 4.56 17.78
CA ASP A 155 15.48 5.14 19.07
C ASP A 155 14.86 6.52 19.24
N ALA A 156 14.83 7.31 18.16
CA ALA A 156 14.35 8.69 18.16
C ALA A 156 12.82 8.81 18.03
N VAL A 157 12.12 7.79 17.48
CA VAL A 157 10.69 7.84 17.14
C VAL A 157 9.95 6.67 17.82
N PRO A 158 9.45 6.83 19.06
CA PRO A 158 8.88 5.74 19.84
C PRO A 158 7.68 5.04 19.20
N ASN A 159 6.86 5.76 18.42
CA ASN A 159 5.70 5.19 17.71
C ASN A 159 6.03 4.61 16.32
N LEU A 160 7.30 4.61 15.91
CA LEU A 160 7.71 3.84 14.72
C LEU A 160 7.63 2.34 15.04
N LYS A 161 6.63 1.66 14.49
CA LYS A 161 6.32 0.26 14.78
C LYS A 161 6.34 -0.63 13.56
N MET A 162 6.38 -0.04 12.36
CA MET A 162 6.32 -0.77 11.10
C MET A 162 7.30 -0.18 10.10
N TRP A 163 7.78 -1.04 9.20
CA TRP A 163 8.64 -0.65 8.10
C TRP A 163 8.17 -1.30 6.80
N LYS A 164 7.74 -0.47 5.87
CA LYS A 164 7.36 -0.92 4.54
C LYS A 164 8.52 -0.71 3.57
N ASP A 165 9.03 -1.79 3.00
CA ASP A 165 10.04 -1.68 1.95
C ASP A 165 9.42 -1.29 0.61
N GLY A 166 10.00 -0.33 -0.07
CA GLY A 166 9.67 0.09 -1.43
C GLY A 166 10.90 0.18 -2.33
N GLN A 167 12.02 -0.39 -1.88
CA GLN A 167 13.27 -0.43 -2.65
C GLN A 167 13.41 -1.71 -3.47
N GLY A 168 12.90 -2.84 -2.97
CA GLY A 168 13.02 -4.15 -3.63
C GLY A 168 14.42 -4.76 -3.51
N ASP A 169 15.34 -4.18 -2.76
CA ASP A 169 16.67 -4.77 -2.48
C ASP A 169 16.56 -5.74 -1.30
N MET A 170 16.24 -7.00 -1.60
CA MET A 170 16.06 -8.06 -0.59
C MET A 170 17.30 -8.26 0.27
N ARG A 171 18.51 -8.13 -0.29
CA ARG A 171 19.77 -8.29 0.43
C ARG A 171 19.94 -7.18 1.47
N LYS A 172 19.67 -5.94 1.12
CA LYS A 172 19.73 -4.79 2.02
C LYS A 172 18.63 -4.88 3.06
N TYR A 173 17.42 -5.21 2.65
CA TYR A 173 16.28 -5.29 3.55
C TYR A 173 16.47 -6.38 4.61
N GLN A 174 16.96 -7.55 4.23
CA GLN A 174 17.29 -8.63 5.16
C GLN A 174 18.33 -8.20 6.21
N ARG A 175 19.38 -7.46 5.80
CA ARG A 175 20.37 -6.91 6.73
C ARG A 175 19.74 -5.92 7.72
N ILE A 176 18.82 -5.07 7.26
CA ILE A 176 18.08 -4.15 8.13
C ILE A 176 17.26 -4.95 9.15
N MET A 177 16.51 -5.94 8.70
CA MET A 177 15.70 -6.82 9.56
C MET A 177 16.55 -7.52 10.62
N GLN A 178 17.68 -8.09 10.23
CA GLN A 178 18.61 -8.78 11.15
C GLN A 178 19.24 -7.83 12.18
N THR A 179 19.59 -6.61 11.79
CA THR A 179 20.24 -5.64 12.69
C THR A 179 19.24 -5.01 13.66
N VAL A 180 18.05 -4.67 13.20
CA VAL A 180 17.02 -3.99 14.00
C VAL A 180 16.17 -5.00 14.79
N GLY A 181 16.08 -6.23 14.29
CA GLY A 181 15.41 -7.33 14.95
C GLY A 181 13.89 -7.13 15.01
N ASP A 182 13.34 -7.47 16.15
CA ASP A 182 11.90 -7.51 16.39
C ASP A 182 11.28 -6.15 16.80
N ARG A 183 12.02 -5.06 16.68
CA ARG A 183 11.55 -3.71 17.04
C ARG A 183 10.42 -3.24 16.11
N LEU A 184 10.38 -3.73 14.88
CA LEU A 184 9.44 -3.32 13.83
C LEU A 184 8.70 -4.53 13.24
N ALA A 185 7.46 -4.29 12.76
CA ALA A 185 6.80 -5.20 11.84
C ALA A 185 7.32 -4.93 10.41
N TRP A 186 7.79 -5.96 9.74
CA TRP A 186 8.45 -5.89 8.44
C TRP A 186 7.46 -6.20 7.31
N ILE A 187 7.29 -5.25 6.38
CA ILE A 187 6.27 -5.31 5.33
C ILE A 187 6.94 -5.25 3.96
N GLY A 188 6.74 -6.25 3.13
CA GLY A 188 7.11 -6.22 1.72
C GLY A 188 6.20 -5.28 0.93
N GLY A 189 6.76 -4.30 0.22
CA GLY A 189 5.92 -3.22 -0.24
C GLY A 189 6.19 -2.62 -1.62
N ILE A 190 7.09 -3.21 -2.43
CA ILE A 190 7.35 -2.69 -3.78
C ILE A 190 6.26 -3.12 -4.77
N GLY A 191 5.83 -4.37 -4.72
CA GLY A 191 4.82 -4.94 -5.60
C GLY A 191 4.48 -6.39 -5.27
N ASP A 192 3.38 -6.89 -5.84
CA ASP A 192 2.95 -8.28 -5.66
C ASP A 192 3.96 -9.28 -6.27
N ASP A 193 4.65 -8.89 -7.32
CA ASP A 193 5.69 -9.67 -8.01
C ASP A 193 6.95 -9.91 -7.16
N CYS A 194 7.20 -9.03 -6.18
CA CYS A 194 8.29 -9.17 -5.22
C CYS A 194 7.91 -9.98 -3.97
N ALA A 195 6.66 -10.40 -3.82
CA ALA A 195 6.20 -11.17 -2.66
C ALA A 195 7.06 -12.41 -2.37
N PRO A 196 7.47 -13.24 -3.37
CA PRO A 196 8.33 -14.39 -3.13
C PRO A 196 9.63 -14.05 -2.40
N GLY A 197 10.28 -12.95 -2.81
CA GLY A 197 11.52 -12.48 -2.19
C GLY A 197 11.32 -12.00 -0.75
N TYR A 198 10.25 -11.26 -0.48
CA TYR A 198 9.94 -10.80 0.88
C TYR A 198 9.68 -11.95 1.85
N PHE A 199 8.88 -12.92 1.47
CA PHE A 199 8.63 -14.09 2.32
C PHE A 199 9.89 -14.94 2.49
N ALA A 200 10.72 -15.08 1.45
CA ALA A 200 11.98 -15.82 1.53
C ALA A 200 12.98 -15.24 2.54
N ILE A 201 12.99 -13.92 2.74
CA ILE A 201 13.85 -13.26 3.74
C ILE A 201 13.18 -13.13 5.11
N GLY A 202 11.95 -13.62 5.31
CA GLY A 202 11.28 -13.70 6.60
C GLY A 202 10.25 -12.60 6.88
N CYS A 203 9.85 -11.78 5.90
CA CYS A 203 8.71 -10.88 6.08
C CYS A 203 7.45 -11.68 6.37
N GLN A 204 6.63 -11.18 7.31
CA GLN A 204 5.37 -11.80 7.69
C GLN A 204 4.16 -11.11 7.06
N ALA A 205 4.41 -10.07 6.28
CA ALA A 205 3.37 -9.31 5.61
C ALA A 205 3.84 -8.73 4.29
N TYR A 206 2.92 -8.53 3.35
CA TYR A 206 3.18 -7.79 2.12
C TYR A 206 1.98 -6.95 1.71
N THR A 207 2.21 -5.99 0.82
CA THR A 207 1.19 -5.10 0.29
C THR A 207 0.77 -5.52 -1.10
N SER A 208 -0.54 -5.60 -1.35
CA SER A 208 -1.08 -6.07 -2.62
C SER A 208 -1.92 -5.02 -3.33
N SER A 209 -1.55 -4.71 -4.55
CA SER A 209 -2.39 -3.94 -5.47
C SER A 209 -3.43 -4.83 -6.18
N ILE A 210 -3.12 -6.11 -6.38
CA ILE A 210 -4.04 -7.12 -6.93
C ILE A 210 -5.31 -7.26 -6.06
N SER A 211 -5.24 -6.89 -4.79
CA SER A 211 -6.38 -6.84 -3.88
C SER A 211 -7.59 -6.04 -4.42
N ASN A 212 -7.36 -5.10 -5.34
CA ASN A 212 -8.41 -4.31 -6.00
C ASN A 212 -9.22 -5.11 -7.04
N ILE A 213 -8.66 -6.18 -7.57
CA ILE A 213 -9.27 -6.93 -8.69
C ILE A 213 -9.51 -8.40 -8.37
N SER A 214 -8.75 -8.97 -7.44
CA SER A 214 -8.91 -10.33 -6.94
C SER A 214 -8.38 -10.44 -5.51
N PRO A 215 -9.20 -10.12 -4.50
CA PRO A 215 -8.85 -10.34 -3.09
C PRO A 215 -8.41 -11.76 -2.79
N LYS A 216 -9.09 -12.78 -3.36
CA LYS A 216 -8.71 -14.19 -3.16
C LYS A 216 -7.29 -14.49 -3.66
N MET A 217 -6.90 -13.96 -4.83
CA MET A 217 -5.56 -14.12 -5.38
C MET A 217 -4.49 -13.51 -4.45
N SER A 218 -4.72 -12.28 -3.98
CA SER A 218 -3.81 -11.62 -3.05
C SER A 218 -3.61 -12.43 -1.77
N LEU A 219 -4.70 -12.96 -1.22
CA LEU A 219 -4.66 -13.81 -0.02
C LEU A 219 -3.97 -15.14 -0.28
N ALA A 220 -4.17 -15.75 -1.46
CA ALA A 220 -3.48 -16.98 -1.85
C ALA A 220 -1.96 -16.78 -1.97
N ILE A 221 -1.50 -15.66 -2.54
CA ILE A 221 -0.09 -15.28 -2.57
C ILE A 221 0.45 -15.15 -1.15
N GLY A 222 -0.26 -14.44 -0.26
CA GLY A 222 0.10 -14.32 1.14
C GLY A 222 0.18 -15.67 1.85
N ALA A 223 -0.80 -16.54 1.66
CA ALA A 223 -0.83 -17.88 2.25
C ALA A 223 0.33 -18.75 1.77
N ALA A 224 0.61 -18.79 0.46
CA ALA A 224 1.74 -19.53 -0.11
C ALA A 224 3.09 -19.01 0.44
N GLY A 225 3.22 -17.68 0.60
CA GLY A 225 4.41 -17.06 1.18
C GLY A 225 4.62 -17.43 2.65
N LEU A 226 3.59 -17.32 3.46
CA LEU A 226 3.65 -17.62 4.90
C LEU A 226 3.86 -19.10 5.20
N SER A 227 3.30 -20.00 4.37
CA SER A 227 3.49 -21.45 4.51
C SER A 227 4.80 -21.95 3.91
N GLY A 228 5.51 -21.13 3.13
CA GLY A 228 6.71 -21.54 2.39
C GLY A 228 6.41 -22.46 1.19
N ASP A 229 5.18 -22.49 0.71
CA ASP A 229 4.80 -23.27 -0.48
C ASP A 229 5.29 -22.59 -1.76
N ARG A 230 6.54 -22.92 -2.11
CA ARG A 230 7.18 -22.40 -3.31
C ARG A 230 6.51 -22.86 -4.61
N ALA A 231 5.93 -24.04 -4.63
CA ALA A 231 5.28 -24.56 -5.84
C ALA A 231 4.00 -23.75 -6.13
N ALA A 232 3.13 -23.56 -5.12
CA ALA A 232 1.95 -22.72 -5.23
C ALA A 232 2.33 -21.27 -5.56
N MET A 233 3.33 -20.71 -4.87
CA MET A 233 3.81 -19.35 -5.13
C MET A 233 4.24 -19.17 -6.58
N ASN A 234 5.09 -20.06 -7.11
CA ASN A 234 5.58 -19.98 -8.49
C ASN A 234 4.43 -20.12 -9.51
N ALA A 235 3.46 -20.99 -9.25
CA ALA A 235 2.30 -21.16 -10.11
C ALA A 235 1.45 -19.88 -10.17
N LEU A 236 1.20 -19.23 -9.02
CA LEU A 236 0.48 -17.96 -8.94
C LEU A 236 1.24 -16.83 -9.68
N MET A 237 2.55 -16.73 -9.43
CA MET A 237 3.40 -15.74 -10.11
C MET A 237 3.36 -15.90 -11.62
N ALA A 238 3.63 -17.09 -12.14
CA ALA A 238 3.72 -17.34 -13.58
C ALA A 238 2.38 -17.12 -14.29
N LYS A 239 1.28 -17.57 -13.71
CA LYS A 239 -0.03 -17.56 -14.36
C LYS A 239 -0.75 -16.21 -14.26
N TYR A 240 -0.61 -15.49 -13.15
CA TYR A 240 -1.43 -14.31 -12.85
C TYR A 240 -0.60 -13.04 -12.66
N VAL A 241 0.44 -13.09 -11.84
CA VAL A 241 1.16 -11.87 -11.44
C VAL A 241 2.05 -11.36 -12.56
N HIS A 242 2.93 -12.20 -13.11
CA HIS A 242 3.87 -11.76 -14.13
C HIS A 242 3.19 -11.23 -15.41
N PRO A 243 2.10 -11.84 -15.94
CA PRO A 243 1.41 -11.27 -17.09
C PRO A 243 0.78 -9.90 -16.82
N LEU A 244 0.26 -9.67 -15.59
CA LEU A 244 -0.27 -8.37 -15.19
C LEU A 244 0.84 -7.33 -15.08
N TYR A 245 1.96 -7.69 -14.48
CA TYR A 245 3.11 -6.80 -14.32
C TYR A 245 3.77 -6.48 -15.67
N ALA A 246 3.89 -7.44 -16.57
CA ALA A 246 4.34 -7.19 -17.94
C ALA A 246 3.47 -6.17 -18.69
N LEU A 247 2.16 -6.12 -18.39
CA LEU A 247 1.27 -5.08 -18.91
C LEU A 247 1.50 -3.72 -18.22
N ARG A 248 1.69 -3.72 -16.92
CA ARG A 248 1.96 -2.50 -16.13
C ARG A 248 3.29 -1.86 -16.51
N ASP A 249 4.29 -2.65 -16.83
CA ASP A 249 5.65 -2.18 -17.18
C ASP A 249 5.74 -1.56 -18.58
N ARG A 250 4.67 -1.61 -19.37
CA ARG A 250 4.65 -0.97 -20.70
C ARG A 250 4.76 0.55 -20.65
N MET A 251 4.33 1.16 -19.53
CA MET A 251 4.39 2.61 -19.34
C MET A 251 4.55 2.96 -17.86
N LYS A 252 5.37 3.97 -17.55
CA LYS A 252 5.47 4.50 -16.19
C LYS A 252 4.12 5.06 -15.74
N GLY A 253 3.69 4.74 -14.51
CA GLY A 253 2.40 5.14 -13.97
C GLY A 253 1.27 4.13 -14.22
N TYR A 254 1.48 3.15 -15.10
CA TYR A 254 0.47 2.11 -15.37
C TYR A 254 0.18 1.21 -14.18
N GLU A 255 1.01 1.20 -13.15
CA GLU A 255 0.73 0.48 -11.91
C GLU A 255 -0.60 0.89 -11.26
N VAL A 256 -1.06 2.13 -11.46
CA VAL A 256 -2.36 2.60 -10.99
C VAL A 256 -3.42 2.54 -12.09
N SER A 257 -3.11 3.03 -13.28
CA SER A 257 -4.07 3.11 -14.40
C SER A 257 -4.63 1.74 -14.78
N ILE A 258 -3.77 0.71 -14.86
CA ILE A 258 -4.19 -0.67 -15.15
C ILE A 258 -5.11 -1.20 -14.06
N MET A 259 -4.81 -0.95 -12.77
CA MET A 259 -5.65 -1.43 -11.67
C MET A 259 -7.04 -0.77 -11.68
N LYS A 260 -7.11 0.55 -11.94
CA LYS A 260 -8.38 1.27 -12.07
C LYS A 260 -9.20 0.75 -13.25
N SER A 261 -8.58 0.61 -14.42
CA SER A 261 -9.24 0.05 -15.60
C SER A 261 -9.70 -1.39 -15.41
N ALA A 262 -8.94 -2.20 -14.66
CA ALA A 262 -9.33 -3.56 -14.32
C ALA A 262 -10.55 -3.59 -13.39
N MET A 263 -10.61 -2.69 -12.40
CA MET A 263 -11.78 -2.56 -11.52
C MET A 263 -13.04 -2.18 -12.30
N ASP A 264 -12.95 -1.30 -13.29
CA ASP A 264 -14.08 -0.92 -14.16
C ASP A 264 -14.63 -2.11 -14.96
N MET A 265 -13.89 -3.22 -15.06
CA MET A 265 -14.36 -4.47 -15.69
C MET A 265 -15.07 -5.42 -14.71
N ILE A 266 -15.09 -5.11 -13.43
CA ILE A 266 -15.76 -5.91 -12.38
C ILE A 266 -17.16 -5.33 -12.15
N PRO A 267 -18.24 -6.13 -12.32
CA PRO A 267 -19.59 -5.63 -12.14
C PRO A 267 -19.80 -4.95 -10.78
N GLY A 268 -20.20 -3.70 -10.82
CA GLY A 268 -20.55 -2.94 -9.64
C GLY A 268 -19.38 -2.24 -8.93
N LEU A 269 -18.13 -2.39 -9.39
CA LEU A 269 -16.98 -1.61 -8.93
C LEU A 269 -16.65 -0.48 -9.92
N ARG A 270 -15.88 0.51 -9.47
CA ARG A 270 -15.42 1.61 -10.30
C ARG A 270 -14.02 2.04 -9.89
N GLY A 271 -13.08 1.98 -10.83
CA GLY A 271 -11.74 2.57 -10.69
C GLY A 271 -11.72 4.03 -11.10
N GLY A 272 -12.39 4.36 -12.19
CA GLY A 272 -12.43 5.69 -12.81
C GLY A 272 -11.10 6.11 -13.43
N PRO A 273 -10.99 7.36 -13.92
CA PRO A 273 -9.77 7.88 -14.50
C PRO A 273 -8.66 8.09 -13.44
N VAL A 274 -7.41 8.17 -13.90
CA VAL A 274 -6.30 8.69 -13.09
C VAL A 274 -6.20 10.20 -13.27
N ARG A 275 -5.62 10.90 -12.28
CA ARG A 275 -5.30 12.32 -12.41
C ARG A 275 -3.92 12.53 -13.08
N PRO A 276 -3.72 13.56 -13.90
CA PRO A 276 -2.39 13.96 -14.35
C PRO A 276 -1.44 14.14 -13.14
N PRO A 277 -0.15 13.78 -13.27
CA PRO A 277 0.56 13.44 -14.51
C PRO A 277 0.40 12.01 -15.00
N LEU A 278 -0.36 11.16 -14.31
CA LEU A 278 -0.66 9.82 -14.81
C LEU A 278 -1.56 9.89 -16.05
N VAL A 279 -1.51 8.84 -16.86
CA VAL A 279 -2.36 8.69 -18.04
C VAL A 279 -3.24 7.45 -17.93
N ASN A 280 -4.44 7.52 -18.49
CA ASN A 280 -5.34 6.38 -18.54
C ASN A 280 -4.78 5.26 -19.43
N THR A 281 -5.21 4.04 -19.17
CA THR A 281 -4.84 2.85 -19.97
C THR A 281 -5.23 3.04 -21.44
N SER A 282 -4.31 2.75 -22.36
CA SER A 282 -4.56 2.86 -23.80
C SER A 282 -5.62 1.85 -24.27
N LYS A 283 -6.28 2.12 -25.39
CA LYS A 283 -7.26 1.18 -25.99
C LYS A 283 -6.64 -0.18 -26.32
N ALA A 284 -5.38 -0.19 -26.78
CA ALA A 284 -4.66 -1.42 -27.08
C ALA A 284 -4.42 -2.25 -25.81
N ASP A 285 -3.95 -1.60 -24.74
CA ASP A 285 -3.67 -2.27 -23.48
C ASP A 285 -4.94 -2.71 -22.75
N LEU A 286 -6.06 -1.99 -22.90
CA LEU A 286 -7.36 -2.44 -22.42
C LEU A 286 -7.81 -3.77 -23.04
N ALA A 287 -7.46 -4.03 -24.31
CA ALA A 287 -7.78 -5.29 -24.97
C ALA A 287 -7.01 -6.47 -24.33
N ASP A 288 -5.74 -6.26 -24.00
CA ASP A 288 -4.94 -7.27 -23.30
C ASP A 288 -5.37 -7.44 -21.84
N LEU A 289 -5.68 -6.33 -21.16
CA LEU A 289 -6.21 -6.38 -19.79
C LEU A 289 -7.50 -7.18 -19.71
N LYS A 290 -8.43 -7.05 -20.68
CA LYS A 290 -9.65 -7.85 -20.73
C LYS A 290 -9.39 -9.36 -20.78
N LYS A 291 -8.31 -9.81 -21.45
CA LYS A 291 -7.93 -11.23 -21.47
C LYS A 291 -7.47 -11.67 -20.09
N LEU A 292 -6.64 -10.86 -19.41
CA LEU A 292 -6.19 -11.14 -18.04
C LEU A 292 -7.35 -11.15 -17.05
N MET A 293 -8.28 -10.21 -17.14
CA MET A 293 -9.43 -10.14 -16.23
C MET A 293 -10.35 -11.38 -16.34
N LYS A 294 -10.41 -12.06 -17.50
CA LYS A 294 -11.09 -13.36 -17.60
C LYS A 294 -10.43 -14.44 -16.75
N LEU A 295 -9.08 -14.44 -16.65
CA LEU A 295 -8.34 -15.39 -15.81
C LEU A 295 -8.59 -15.10 -14.31
N TYR A 296 -8.59 -13.84 -13.92
CA TYR A 296 -8.89 -13.44 -12.54
C TYR A 296 -10.32 -13.78 -12.15
N ALA A 297 -11.29 -13.47 -13.02
CA ALA A 297 -12.69 -13.81 -12.78
C ALA A 297 -12.94 -15.33 -12.68
N ALA A 298 -12.17 -16.14 -13.40
CA ALA A 298 -12.23 -17.60 -13.29
C ALA A 298 -11.62 -18.12 -11.98
N TYR A 299 -10.61 -17.43 -11.44
CA TYR A 299 -10.01 -17.76 -10.16
C TYR A 299 -10.91 -17.41 -8.96
N ASP A 300 -11.62 -16.30 -9.04
CA ASP A 300 -12.47 -15.79 -7.95
C ASP A 300 -13.83 -16.51 -7.82
N LYS A 301 -14.19 -17.33 -8.80
CA LYS A 301 -15.37 -18.23 -8.71
C LYS A 301 -15.12 -19.35 -7.72
#